data_c4a380c42cc5415b3a7e46e8a5f6d449
#
_entry.id   c4a380c42cc5415b3a7e46e8a5f6d449
#
_cell.length_a   1.000
_cell.length_b   1.000
_cell.length_c   1.000
_cell.angle_alpha   90.00
_cell.angle_beta   90.00
_cell.angle_gamma   90.00
#
_symmetry.space_group_name_H-M   'P 1'
#
loop_
_entity.id
_entity.type
_entity.pdbx_description
1 polymer ?
#
loop_
_entity_poly.entity_id
_entity_poly.type
_entity_poly.pdbx_seq_one_letter_code
_entity_poly.pdbx_strand_id
1 'polypeptide(L)'
;MALVLDNITYKYNPGTTYEVTALDRISLTINDGEFIGLIGHTGSGKSTLIQHLNGLLTATEGTIYYNGENIYDKGYDKQSLRTQVGMVFQYPEHQLFETTVFEDVKFGPKNQGLDDKEATLRAYEALSNVGFPDDFYDQSPFELSGGQKRRAAIAGVLAMKPAVLILDEPTAGLDPKGRDEILDLIADMHTRLNNTVILVSHSMEDVARYVGRLIVIDNGRIQYDDVPRKVFAHYRELEEMGLSAPKVTYLMHRLEAAGLPVDVSVTTVEEAKQELVKALC
;
A
#
# COMPACT_ATOMS: atom_id res chain seq x y z
N MET A 1 10.41 15.87 -1.22
CA MET A 1 9.86 15.24 -2.43
C MET A 1 8.40 14.98 -2.20
N ALA A 2 7.52 15.14 -3.13
CA ALA A 2 6.13 14.80 -2.91
C ALA A 2 5.49 14.33 -4.22
N LEU A 3 4.56 13.39 -4.12
CA LEU A 3 3.55 13.16 -5.14
C LEU A 3 2.38 14.07 -4.83
N VAL A 4 2.01 14.94 -5.76
CA VAL A 4 0.90 15.88 -5.61
C VAL A 4 -0.12 15.64 -6.70
N LEU A 5 -1.34 15.34 -6.30
CA LEU A 5 -2.49 15.23 -7.18
C LEU A 5 -3.30 16.51 -7.07
N ASP A 6 -3.59 17.14 -8.18
CA ASP A 6 -4.37 18.36 -8.26
C ASP A 6 -5.64 18.12 -9.08
N ASN A 7 -6.78 18.03 -8.39
CA ASN A 7 -8.13 17.88 -8.95
C ASN A 7 -8.27 16.74 -9.97
N ILE A 8 -7.69 15.57 -9.65
CA ILE A 8 -7.70 14.40 -10.54
C ILE A 8 -9.12 13.85 -10.69
N THR A 9 -9.60 13.83 -11.92
CA THR A 9 -10.81 13.14 -12.32
C THR A 9 -10.47 12.07 -13.35
N TYR A 10 -11.04 10.87 -13.17
CA TYR A 10 -10.86 9.79 -14.13
C TYR A 10 -12.16 9.08 -14.42
N LYS A 11 -12.44 8.92 -15.71
CA LYS A 11 -13.64 8.24 -16.22
C LYS A 11 -13.24 7.04 -17.07
N TYR A 12 -13.79 5.89 -16.77
CA TYR A 12 -13.75 4.74 -17.67
C TYR A 12 -14.78 4.92 -18.80
N ASN A 13 -14.42 4.55 -20.02
CA ASN A 13 -15.27 4.62 -21.22
C ASN A 13 -15.95 5.99 -21.42
N PRO A 14 -15.18 7.09 -21.43
CA PRO A 14 -15.76 8.43 -21.52
C PRO A 14 -16.57 8.62 -22.81
N GLY A 15 -17.73 9.28 -22.71
CA GLY A 15 -18.61 9.56 -23.84
C GLY A 15 -19.46 8.37 -24.32
N THR A 16 -19.46 7.25 -23.60
CA THR A 16 -20.31 6.09 -23.90
C THR A 16 -21.42 5.92 -22.87
N THR A 17 -22.40 5.02 -23.16
CA THR A 17 -23.43 4.65 -22.18
C THR A 17 -22.89 3.86 -20.97
N TYR A 18 -21.64 3.43 -21.02
CA TYR A 18 -20.94 2.72 -19.95
C TYR A 18 -19.91 3.60 -19.24
N GLU A 19 -20.05 4.93 -19.35
CA GLU A 19 -19.18 5.87 -18.64
C GLU A 19 -19.34 5.71 -17.12
N VAL A 20 -18.21 5.49 -16.42
CA VAL A 20 -18.16 5.42 -14.97
C VAL A 20 -17.07 6.35 -14.46
N THR A 21 -17.42 7.31 -13.62
CA THR A 21 -16.47 8.16 -12.93
C THR A 21 -15.86 7.38 -11.77
N ALA A 22 -14.58 7.02 -11.89
CA ALA A 22 -13.86 6.24 -10.88
C ALA A 22 -13.12 7.13 -9.88
N LEU A 23 -12.67 8.33 -10.30
CA LEU A 23 -12.10 9.36 -9.43
C LEU A 23 -12.79 10.68 -9.75
N ASP A 24 -13.17 11.44 -8.73
CA ASP A 24 -13.87 12.72 -8.87
C ASP A 24 -13.14 13.79 -8.05
N ARG A 25 -12.35 14.62 -8.73
CA ARG A 25 -11.62 15.77 -8.20
C ARG A 25 -10.77 15.44 -6.98
N ILE A 26 -10.00 14.36 -7.05
CA ILE A 26 -9.06 13.97 -6.00
C ILE A 26 -7.91 14.98 -5.96
N SER A 27 -7.73 15.64 -4.81
CA SER A 27 -6.55 16.42 -4.50
C SER A 27 -5.88 15.80 -3.27
N LEU A 28 -4.58 15.46 -3.39
CA LEU A 28 -3.85 14.71 -2.38
C LEU A 28 -2.36 15.03 -2.48
N THR A 29 -1.71 15.23 -1.34
CA THR A 29 -0.26 15.33 -1.25
C THR A 29 0.28 14.16 -0.45
N ILE A 30 1.22 13.41 -1.01
CA ILE A 30 1.95 12.33 -0.37
C ILE A 30 3.38 12.80 -0.17
N ASN A 31 3.80 12.87 1.10
CA ASN A 31 5.14 13.31 1.46
C ASN A 31 6.11 12.12 1.56
N ASP A 32 7.41 12.43 1.54
CA ASP A 32 8.45 11.41 1.73
C ASP A 32 8.41 10.81 3.12
N GLY A 33 8.68 9.51 3.18
CA GLY A 33 8.80 8.79 4.42
C GLY A 33 7.46 8.57 5.15
N GLU A 34 6.32 8.79 4.50
CA GLU A 34 5.01 8.45 5.08
C GLU A 34 4.71 6.95 4.93
N PHE A 35 4.08 6.36 5.93
CA PHE A 35 3.42 5.06 5.80
C PHE A 35 1.91 5.29 5.81
N ILE A 36 1.31 5.19 4.62
CA ILE A 36 -0.08 5.55 4.35
C ILE A 36 -0.91 4.29 4.16
N GLY A 37 -2.04 4.19 4.85
CA GLY A 37 -3.10 3.24 4.55
C GLY A 37 -4.12 3.84 3.58
N LEU A 38 -4.54 3.07 2.60
CA LEU A 38 -5.60 3.44 1.67
C LEU A 38 -6.74 2.43 1.78
N ILE A 39 -7.88 2.85 2.29
CA ILE A 39 -9.06 2.00 2.46
C ILE A 39 -10.27 2.54 1.71
N GLY A 40 -11.26 1.68 1.50
CA GLY A 40 -12.52 1.97 0.82
C GLY A 40 -13.18 0.67 0.39
N HIS A 41 -14.47 0.68 0.11
CA HIS A 41 -15.18 -0.51 -0.39
C HIS A 41 -14.70 -0.91 -1.79
N THR A 42 -15.07 -2.10 -2.25
CA THR A 42 -14.78 -2.55 -3.62
C THR A 42 -15.46 -1.62 -4.63
N GLY A 43 -14.68 -1.13 -5.60
CA GLY A 43 -15.18 -0.15 -6.58
C GLY A 43 -15.13 1.32 -6.14
N SER A 44 -14.62 1.64 -4.94
CA SER A 44 -14.51 3.03 -4.46
C SER A 44 -13.49 3.90 -5.22
N GLY A 45 -12.59 3.29 -6.03
CA GLY A 45 -11.56 4.01 -6.80
C GLY A 45 -10.12 3.79 -6.35
N LYS A 46 -9.85 2.97 -5.30
CA LYS A 46 -8.49 2.72 -4.77
C LYS A 46 -7.50 2.27 -5.84
N SER A 47 -7.80 1.16 -6.54
CA SER A 47 -6.88 0.62 -7.57
C SER A 47 -6.70 1.60 -8.73
N THR A 48 -7.73 2.37 -9.07
CA THR A 48 -7.61 3.44 -10.06
C THR A 48 -6.67 4.53 -9.57
N LEU A 49 -6.77 4.96 -8.30
CA LEU A 49 -5.90 5.98 -7.73
C LEU A 49 -4.45 5.53 -7.74
N ILE A 50 -4.13 4.34 -7.22
CA ILE A 50 -2.74 3.87 -7.16
C ILE A 50 -2.10 3.70 -8.54
N GLN A 51 -2.89 3.33 -9.57
CA GLN A 51 -2.41 3.26 -10.97
C GLN A 51 -2.13 4.64 -11.57
N HIS A 52 -2.77 5.70 -11.09
CA HIS A 52 -2.43 7.08 -11.45
C HIS A 52 -1.11 7.52 -10.80
N LEU A 53 -0.88 7.17 -9.51
CA LEU A 53 0.36 7.51 -8.80
C LEU A 53 1.61 6.94 -9.50
N ASN A 54 1.49 5.78 -10.11
CA ASN A 54 2.60 5.11 -10.82
C ASN A 54 2.61 5.42 -12.34
N GLY A 55 1.69 6.28 -12.82
CA GLY A 55 1.62 6.68 -14.23
C GLY A 55 1.15 5.59 -15.21
N LEU A 56 0.52 4.52 -14.71
CA LEU A 56 -0.15 3.50 -15.55
C LEU A 56 -1.43 4.04 -16.20
N LEU A 57 -2.17 4.89 -15.48
CA LEU A 57 -3.32 5.59 -16.01
C LEU A 57 -3.01 7.08 -16.16
N THR A 58 -3.72 7.72 -17.10
CA THR A 58 -3.66 9.17 -17.31
C THR A 58 -5.01 9.75 -16.98
N ALA A 59 -5.06 10.76 -16.12
CA ALA A 59 -6.29 11.41 -15.69
C ALA A 59 -7.08 11.99 -16.88
N THR A 60 -8.39 12.00 -16.77
CA THR A 60 -9.28 12.68 -17.73
C THR A 60 -9.20 14.19 -17.55
N GLU A 61 -9.09 14.64 -16.28
CA GLU A 61 -8.92 16.04 -15.89
C GLU A 61 -7.99 16.12 -14.68
N GLY A 62 -7.35 17.27 -14.49
CA GLY A 62 -6.40 17.49 -13.41
C GLY A 62 -4.97 17.09 -13.75
N THR A 63 -4.06 17.21 -12.81
CA THR A 63 -2.62 17.02 -13.02
C THR A 63 -1.98 16.31 -11.82
N ILE A 64 -1.00 15.46 -12.11
CA ILE A 64 -0.14 14.85 -11.09
C ILE A 64 1.26 15.39 -11.24
N TYR A 65 1.85 15.78 -10.12
CA TYR A 65 3.22 16.23 -10.04
C TYR A 65 4.05 15.23 -9.24
N TYR A 66 5.20 14.85 -9.76
CA TYR A 66 6.22 14.11 -9.05
C TYR A 66 7.47 14.97 -8.96
N ASN A 67 7.92 15.29 -7.74
CA ASN A 67 9.03 16.23 -7.51
C ASN A 67 8.85 17.61 -8.15
N GLY A 68 7.61 18.08 -8.26
CA GLY A 68 7.27 19.36 -8.88
C GLY A 68 7.18 19.34 -10.41
N GLU A 69 7.46 18.21 -11.05
CA GLU A 69 7.31 18.03 -12.49
C GLU A 69 5.96 17.40 -12.82
N ASN A 70 5.26 17.93 -13.81
CA ASN A 70 4.01 17.40 -14.30
C ASN A 70 4.25 16.10 -15.09
N ILE A 71 3.72 14.97 -14.60
CA ILE A 71 3.92 13.65 -15.24
C ILE A 71 3.21 13.49 -16.60
N TYR A 72 2.38 14.46 -16.98
CA TYR A 72 1.64 14.48 -18.25
C TYR A 72 2.26 15.35 -19.32
N ASP A 73 3.35 16.08 -19.02
CA ASP A 73 4.05 16.94 -19.97
C ASP A 73 4.69 16.10 -21.09
N LYS A 74 4.74 16.73 -22.30
CA LYS A 74 5.43 16.09 -23.43
C LYS A 74 6.91 15.92 -23.11
N GLY A 75 7.37 14.67 -23.16
CA GLY A 75 8.78 14.34 -22.90
C GLY A 75 9.08 13.95 -21.44
N TYR A 76 8.08 13.96 -20.56
CA TYR A 76 8.26 13.40 -19.23
C TYR A 76 8.57 11.89 -19.29
N ASP A 77 9.60 11.46 -18.58
CA ASP A 77 10.03 10.07 -18.55
C ASP A 77 9.17 9.21 -17.60
N LYS A 78 8.10 8.64 -18.14
CA LYS A 78 7.22 7.73 -17.40
C LYS A 78 7.90 6.43 -16.98
N GLN A 79 8.98 6.02 -17.64
CA GLN A 79 9.76 4.85 -17.24
C GLN A 79 10.51 5.14 -15.94
N SER A 80 11.14 6.31 -15.87
CA SER A 80 11.76 6.79 -14.63
C SER A 80 10.76 6.89 -13.49
N LEU A 81 9.54 7.43 -13.74
CA LEU A 81 8.48 7.47 -12.73
C LEU A 81 8.16 6.08 -12.17
N ARG A 82 7.95 5.08 -13.03
CA ARG A 82 7.62 3.70 -12.61
C ARG A 82 8.76 3.03 -11.84
N THR A 83 9.97 3.46 -12.06
CA THR A 83 11.12 3.04 -11.28
C THR A 83 11.09 3.62 -9.87
N GLN A 84 10.72 4.90 -9.75
CA GLN A 84 10.67 5.62 -8.47
C GLN A 84 9.41 5.31 -7.67
N VAL A 85 8.29 5.02 -8.35
CA VAL A 85 7.01 4.63 -7.76
C VAL A 85 6.74 3.16 -8.10
N GLY A 86 7.36 2.28 -7.33
CA GLY A 86 7.20 0.82 -7.47
C GLY A 86 5.82 0.37 -7.01
N MET A 87 5.24 -0.61 -7.70
CA MET A 87 3.93 -1.16 -7.38
C MET A 87 3.97 -2.69 -7.32
N VAL A 88 3.49 -3.23 -6.21
CA VAL A 88 3.20 -4.65 -6.02
C VAL A 88 1.68 -4.81 -6.12
N PHE A 89 1.22 -5.52 -7.16
CA PHE A 89 -0.21 -5.75 -7.39
C PHE A 89 -0.77 -6.84 -6.47
N GLN A 90 -2.09 -6.94 -6.42
CA GLN A 90 -2.79 -8.02 -5.75
C GLN A 90 -2.36 -9.37 -6.34
N TYR A 91 -2.10 -10.37 -5.48
CA TYR A 91 -1.52 -11.68 -5.87
C TYR A 91 -0.18 -11.54 -6.62
N PRO A 92 0.83 -10.92 -6.00
CA PRO A 92 2.09 -10.61 -6.67
C PRO A 92 2.85 -11.85 -7.14
N GLU A 93 2.54 -13.02 -6.58
CA GLU A 93 3.06 -14.32 -6.99
C GLU A 93 2.72 -14.71 -8.44
N HIS A 94 1.71 -14.10 -9.04
CA HIS A 94 1.37 -14.30 -10.46
C HIS A 94 2.24 -13.46 -11.42
N GLN A 95 3.08 -12.58 -10.87
CA GLN A 95 3.98 -11.74 -11.67
C GLN A 95 5.34 -12.39 -11.93
N LEU A 96 5.64 -13.51 -11.26
CA LEU A 96 6.88 -14.24 -11.43
C LEU A 96 6.84 -15.07 -12.74
N PHE A 97 7.88 -14.91 -13.58
CA PHE A 97 7.89 -15.51 -14.92
C PHE A 97 9.28 -16.02 -15.37
N GLU A 98 10.36 -15.67 -14.67
CA GLU A 98 11.70 -16.07 -15.01
C GLU A 98 12.00 -17.52 -14.60
N THR A 99 13.13 -18.06 -15.08
CA THR A 99 13.54 -19.44 -14.81
C THR A 99 13.97 -19.67 -13.37
N THR A 100 14.53 -18.64 -12.72
CA THR A 100 14.94 -18.68 -11.32
C THR A 100 14.43 -17.46 -10.56
N VAL A 101 14.29 -17.60 -9.24
CA VAL A 101 13.93 -16.49 -8.35
C VAL A 101 14.91 -15.32 -8.50
N PHE A 102 16.21 -15.63 -8.58
CA PHE A 102 17.24 -14.63 -8.70
C PHE A 102 17.14 -13.81 -9.98
N GLU A 103 16.93 -14.46 -11.13
CA GLU A 103 16.76 -13.75 -12.39
C GLU A 103 15.45 -12.93 -12.43
N ASP A 104 14.39 -13.41 -11.80
CA ASP A 104 13.13 -12.66 -11.65
C ASP A 104 13.34 -11.35 -10.88
N VAL A 105 14.03 -11.41 -9.74
CA VAL A 105 14.33 -10.22 -8.93
C VAL A 105 15.34 -9.30 -9.64
N LYS A 106 16.28 -9.85 -10.40
CA LYS A 106 17.27 -9.08 -11.18
C LYS A 106 16.67 -8.38 -12.40
N PHE A 107 15.51 -8.83 -12.87
CA PHE A 107 14.86 -8.32 -14.08
C PHE A 107 14.57 -6.80 -14.01
N GLY A 108 14.03 -6.31 -12.90
CA GLY A 108 13.76 -4.89 -12.70
C GLY A 108 15.01 -4.01 -12.86
N PRO A 109 16.09 -4.26 -12.10
CA PRO A 109 17.38 -3.55 -12.26
C PRO A 109 17.96 -3.60 -13.67
N LYS A 110 17.88 -4.75 -14.36
CA LYS A 110 18.31 -4.84 -15.77
C LYS A 110 17.51 -3.91 -16.68
N ASN A 111 16.19 -3.82 -16.48
CA ASN A 111 15.32 -2.93 -17.25
C ASN A 111 15.55 -1.43 -16.95
N GLN A 112 16.17 -1.10 -15.81
CA GLN A 112 16.66 0.24 -15.52
C GLN A 112 17.94 0.58 -16.30
N GLY A 113 18.52 -0.34 -17.06
CA GLY A 113 19.76 -0.17 -17.81
C GLY A 113 21.02 -0.30 -16.97
N LEU A 114 20.93 -0.90 -15.76
CA LEU A 114 22.09 -1.15 -14.91
C LEU A 114 22.95 -2.26 -15.52
N ASP A 115 24.26 -2.19 -15.29
CA ASP A 115 25.15 -3.28 -15.67
C ASP A 115 24.86 -4.55 -14.86
N ASP A 116 25.34 -5.67 -15.35
CA ASP A 116 25.04 -6.98 -14.76
C ASP A 116 25.51 -7.10 -13.30
N LYS A 117 26.63 -6.46 -12.95
CA LYS A 117 27.20 -6.49 -11.60
C LYS A 117 26.31 -5.74 -10.61
N GLU A 118 25.89 -4.51 -10.96
CA GLU A 118 25.01 -3.70 -10.13
C GLU A 118 23.61 -4.33 -10.01
N ALA A 119 23.05 -4.84 -11.11
CA ALA A 119 21.77 -5.56 -11.11
C ALA A 119 21.81 -6.81 -10.20
N THR A 120 22.91 -7.55 -10.26
CA THR A 120 23.18 -8.71 -9.39
C THR A 120 23.22 -8.29 -7.90
N LEU A 121 23.96 -7.23 -7.57
CA LEU A 121 24.08 -6.74 -6.20
C LEU A 121 22.71 -6.32 -5.65
N ARG A 122 21.92 -5.58 -6.44
CA ARG A 122 20.58 -5.15 -6.03
C ARG A 122 19.61 -6.31 -5.83
N ALA A 123 19.71 -7.35 -6.65
CA ALA A 123 18.89 -8.56 -6.47
C ALA A 123 19.22 -9.28 -5.16
N TYR A 124 20.51 -9.45 -4.82
CA TYR A 124 20.93 -10.01 -3.54
C TYR A 124 20.47 -9.18 -2.35
N GLU A 125 20.66 -7.85 -2.41
CA GLU A 125 20.21 -6.95 -1.35
C GLU A 125 18.69 -7.04 -1.15
N ALA A 126 17.92 -7.08 -2.24
CA ALA A 126 16.46 -7.13 -2.16
C ALA A 126 15.96 -8.46 -1.58
N LEU A 127 16.51 -9.59 -2.02
CA LEU A 127 16.17 -10.92 -1.48
C LEU A 127 16.55 -11.02 0.01
N SER A 128 17.71 -10.53 0.38
CA SER A 128 18.13 -10.46 1.79
C SER A 128 17.19 -9.59 2.62
N ASN A 129 16.76 -8.42 2.09
CA ASN A 129 15.86 -7.51 2.77
C ASN A 129 14.48 -8.12 3.07
N VAL A 130 13.99 -9.01 2.20
CA VAL A 130 12.73 -9.73 2.44
C VAL A 130 12.91 -11.03 3.22
N GLY A 131 14.12 -11.32 3.72
CA GLY A 131 14.43 -12.55 4.44
C GLY A 131 14.21 -13.81 3.60
N PHE A 132 14.52 -13.75 2.30
CA PHE A 132 14.39 -14.89 1.40
C PHE A 132 15.60 -15.81 1.57
N PRO A 133 15.40 -17.15 1.77
CA PRO A 133 16.50 -18.06 2.00
C PRO A 133 17.40 -18.27 0.76
N ASP A 134 18.71 -18.23 0.93
CA ASP A 134 19.69 -18.30 -0.17
C ASP A 134 19.61 -19.59 -0.97
N ASP A 135 19.26 -20.72 -0.32
CA ASP A 135 19.14 -22.05 -0.95
C ASP A 135 18.06 -22.09 -2.06
N PHE A 136 17.19 -21.09 -2.13
CA PHE A 136 16.10 -21.03 -3.11
C PHE A 136 16.35 -20.03 -4.26
N TYR A 137 17.50 -19.35 -4.30
CA TYR A 137 17.77 -18.32 -5.32
C TYR A 137 17.77 -18.88 -6.74
N ASP A 138 18.36 -20.07 -6.92
CA ASP A 138 18.47 -20.75 -8.21
C ASP A 138 17.26 -21.66 -8.52
N GLN A 139 16.27 -21.72 -7.62
CA GLN A 139 15.06 -22.50 -7.84
C GLN A 139 14.07 -21.78 -8.75
N SER A 140 13.23 -22.57 -9.41
CA SER A 140 12.12 -22.03 -10.18
C SER A 140 11.10 -21.37 -9.27
N PRO A 141 10.64 -20.13 -9.56
CA PRO A 141 9.57 -19.50 -8.81
C PRO A 141 8.30 -20.35 -8.69
N PHE A 142 8.05 -21.20 -9.67
CA PHE A 142 6.85 -22.06 -9.71
C PHE A 142 6.85 -23.17 -8.66
N GLU A 143 8.02 -23.57 -8.16
CA GLU A 143 8.19 -24.60 -7.13
C GLU A 143 8.08 -24.07 -5.69
N LEU A 144 8.00 -22.74 -5.52
CA LEU A 144 7.95 -22.09 -4.22
C LEU A 144 6.56 -22.17 -3.58
N SER A 145 6.52 -22.11 -2.24
CA SER A 145 5.28 -21.86 -1.49
C SER A 145 4.71 -20.46 -1.80
N GLY A 146 3.40 -20.26 -1.58
CA GLY A 146 2.77 -18.96 -1.82
C GLY A 146 3.43 -17.80 -1.08
N GLY A 147 3.83 -18.01 0.19
CA GLY A 147 4.55 -16.99 0.97
C GLY A 147 5.94 -16.68 0.40
N GLN A 148 6.68 -17.68 -0.05
CA GLN A 148 7.98 -17.48 -0.71
C GLN A 148 7.82 -16.73 -2.04
N LYS A 149 6.85 -17.13 -2.90
CA LYS A 149 6.55 -16.42 -4.14
C LYS A 149 6.27 -14.95 -3.89
N ARG A 150 5.48 -14.65 -2.86
CA ARG A 150 5.13 -13.27 -2.48
C ARG A 150 6.34 -12.47 -2.05
N ARG A 151 7.21 -13.05 -1.21
CA ARG A 151 8.49 -12.42 -0.82
C ARG A 151 9.37 -12.14 -2.04
N ALA A 152 9.50 -13.10 -2.96
CA ALA A 152 10.26 -12.93 -4.20
C ALA A 152 9.70 -11.79 -5.07
N ALA A 153 8.37 -11.72 -5.25
CA ALA A 153 7.74 -10.66 -6.03
C ALA A 153 7.91 -9.27 -5.39
N ILE A 154 7.82 -9.16 -4.06
CA ILE A 154 8.13 -7.93 -3.34
C ILE A 154 9.61 -7.55 -3.53
N ALA A 155 10.53 -8.52 -3.44
CA ALA A 155 11.95 -8.31 -3.68
C ALA A 155 12.23 -7.77 -5.09
N GLY A 156 11.52 -8.28 -6.12
CA GLY A 156 11.64 -7.81 -7.50
C GLY A 156 11.33 -6.33 -7.66
N VAL A 157 10.33 -5.82 -6.96
CA VAL A 157 10.03 -4.38 -6.95
C VAL A 157 11.06 -3.60 -6.13
N LEU A 158 11.48 -4.11 -4.98
CA LEU A 158 12.48 -3.48 -4.10
C LEU A 158 13.86 -3.37 -4.74
N ALA A 159 14.24 -4.34 -5.57
CA ALA A 159 15.52 -4.33 -6.29
C ALA A 159 15.68 -3.08 -7.16
N MET A 160 14.58 -2.49 -7.60
CA MET A 160 14.57 -1.22 -8.32
C MET A 160 14.87 0.00 -7.43
N LYS A 161 14.90 -0.17 -6.09
CA LYS A 161 15.10 0.88 -5.09
C LYS A 161 14.09 2.04 -5.24
N PRO A 162 12.78 1.77 -5.22
CA PRO A 162 11.77 2.82 -5.39
C PRO A 162 11.74 3.75 -4.19
N ALA A 163 11.50 5.06 -4.44
CA ALA A 163 11.27 6.05 -3.40
C ALA A 163 9.88 5.90 -2.77
N VAL A 164 8.90 5.45 -3.56
CA VAL A 164 7.53 5.16 -3.13
C VAL A 164 7.21 3.71 -3.46
N LEU A 165 6.79 2.94 -2.48
CA LEU A 165 6.35 1.54 -2.63
C LEU A 165 4.84 1.45 -2.43
N ILE A 166 4.12 1.10 -3.46
CA ILE A 166 2.67 0.86 -3.41
C ILE A 166 2.44 -0.65 -3.32
N LEU A 167 1.62 -1.06 -2.36
CA LEU A 167 1.28 -2.45 -2.11
C LEU A 167 -0.24 -2.60 -2.19
N ASP A 168 -0.75 -3.24 -3.24
CA ASP A 168 -2.19 -3.48 -3.42
C ASP A 168 -2.57 -4.83 -2.82
N GLU A 169 -3.15 -4.82 -1.62
CA GLU A 169 -3.57 -6.00 -0.86
C GLU A 169 -2.48 -7.09 -0.74
N PRO A 170 -1.28 -6.76 -0.24
CA PRO A 170 -0.14 -7.68 -0.26
C PRO A 170 -0.34 -8.93 0.60
N THR A 171 -1.37 -8.97 1.43
CA THR A 171 -1.68 -10.09 2.35
C THR A 171 -2.89 -10.91 1.93
N ALA A 172 -3.51 -10.60 0.77
CA ALA A 172 -4.68 -11.32 0.28
C ALA A 172 -4.39 -12.83 0.14
N GLY A 173 -5.28 -13.67 0.70
CA GLY A 173 -5.17 -15.14 0.61
C GLY A 173 -4.12 -15.78 1.53
N LEU A 174 -3.42 -15.02 2.37
CA LEU A 174 -2.52 -15.58 3.39
C LEU A 174 -3.30 -15.98 4.66
N ASP A 175 -2.76 -16.96 5.36
CA ASP A 175 -3.15 -17.26 6.72
C ASP A 175 -2.74 -16.13 7.69
N PRO A 176 -3.30 -16.08 8.92
CA PRO A 176 -2.99 -14.98 9.85
C PRO A 176 -1.50 -14.79 10.13
N LYS A 177 -0.74 -15.89 10.26
CA LYS A 177 0.69 -15.85 10.54
C LYS A 177 1.47 -15.28 9.34
N GLY A 178 1.22 -15.77 8.14
CA GLY A 178 1.86 -15.28 6.92
C GLY A 178 1.54 -13.81 6.64
N ARG A 179 0.32 -13.38 7.00
CA ARG A 179 -0.09 -11.98 6.91
C ARG A 179 0.74 -11.09 7.85
N ASP A 180 0.83 -11.45 9.13
CA ASP A 180 1.63 -10.70 10.10
C ASP A 180 3.10 -10.65 9.69
N GLU A 181 3.68 -11.77 9.23
CA GLU A 181 5.06 -11.81 8.73
C GLU A 181 5.32 -10.86 7.56
N ILE A 182 4.40 -10.74 6.61
CA ILE A 182 4.55 -9.81 5.46
C ILE A 182 4.39 -8.36 5.91
N LEU A 183 3.45 -8.05 6.80
CA LEU A 183 3.25 -6.67 7.27
C LEU A 183 4.38 -6.20 8.18
N ASP A 184 4.87 -7.05 9.08
CA ASP A 184 6.05 -6.78 9.91
C ASP A 184 7.29 -6.55 9.03
N LEU A 185 7.48 -7.36 7.97
CA LEU A 185 8.53 -7.17 6.99
C LEU A 185 8.44 -5.80 6.30
N ILE A 186 7.25 -5.41 5.83
CA ILE A 186 7.02 -4.12 5.16
C ILE A 186 7.31 -2.96 6.12
N ALA A 187 6.85 -3.04 7.37
CA ALA A 187 7.08 -2.01 8.39
C ALA A 187 8.57 -1.87 8.75
N ASP A 188 9.28 -2.99 8.89
CA ASP A 188 10.71 -2.99 9.14
C ASP A 188 11.49 -2.39 7.95
N MET A 189 11.11 -2.75 6.72
CA MET A 189 11.71 -2.17 5.51
C MET A 189 11.46 -0.66 5.41
N HIS A 190 10.23 -0.21 5.65
CA HIS A 190 9.90 1.22 5.67
C HIS A 190 10.80 1.97 6.65
N THR A 191 10.98 1.43 7.87
CA THR A 191 11.82 2.03 8.91
C THR A 191 13.30 2.08 8.50
N ARG A 192 13.83 0.99 7.89
CA ARG A 192 15.24 0.89 7.50
C ARG A 192 15.58 1.70 6.25
N LEU A 193 14.69 1.71 5.26
CA LEU A 193 14.94 2.34 3.96
C LEU A 193 14.44 3.79 3.91
N ASN A 194 13.63 4.20 4.90
CA ASN A 194 12.99 5.51 4.97
C ASN A 194 12.27 5.89 3.66
N ASN A 195 11.69 4.90 2.98
CA ASN A 195 10.89 5.10 1.76
C ASN A 195 9.44 5.38 2.12
N THR A 196 8.69 5.97 1.19
CA THR A 196 7.24 6.15 1.35
C THR A 196 6.54 4.83 1.04
N VAL A 197 5.60 4.40 1.89
CA VAL A 197 4.80 3.19 1.67
C VAL A 197 3.33 3.55 1.59
N ILE A 198 2.63 3.02 0.57
CA ILE A 198 1.18 3.10 0.43
C ILE A 198 0.63 1.68 0.48
N LEU A 199 -0.07 1.36 1.56
CA LEU A 199 -0.68 0.06 1.79
C LEU A 199 -2.18 0.12 1.49
N VAL A 200 -2.62 -0.51 0.42
CA VAL A 200 -4.05 -0.76 0.19
C VAL A 200 -4.44 -2.00 0.96
N SER A 201 -5.44 -1.89 1.81
CA SER A 201 -5.90 -3.02 2.63
C SER A 201 -7.40 -2.97 2.88
N HIS A 202 -8.02 -4.14 3.00
CA HIS A 202 -9.39 -4.32 3.50
C HIS A 202 -9.44 -4.63 4.99
N SER A 203 -8.29 -4.77 5.65
CA SER A 203 -8.19 -5.04 7.08
C SER A 203 -8.00 -3.76 7.87
N MET A 204 -8.99 -3.43 8.66
CA MET A 204 -8.95 -2.25 9.53
C MET A 204 -7.93 -2.43 10.67
N GLU A 205 -7.75 -3.66 11.13
CA GLU A 205 -6.73 -4.00 12.13
C GLU A 205 -5.32 -3.75 11.63
N ASP A 206 -5.04 -4.10 10.35
CA ASP A 206 -3.71 -3.88 9.77
C ASP A 206 -3.39 -2.39 9.64
N VAL A 207 -4.31 -1.63 9.04
CA VAL A 207 -4.06 -0.19 8.88
C VAL A 207 -4.00 0.52 10.22
N ALA A 208 -4.80 0.10 11.23
CA ALA A 208 -4.71 0.66 12.57
C ALA A 208 -3.35 0.41 13.24
N ARG A 209 -2.72 -0.76 12.96
CA ARG A 209 -1.47 -1.17 13.59
C ARG A 209 -0.23 -0.59 12.91
N TYR A 210 -0.22 -0.49 11.58
CA TYR A 210 1.02 -0.26 10.83
C TYR A 210 1.14 1.14 10.24
N VAL A 211 0.03 1.85 9.93
CA VAL A 211 0.14 3.10 9.19
C VAL A 211 0.09 4.34 10.08
N GLY A 212 0.82 5.37 9.69
CA GLY A 212 0.81 6.66 10.35
C GLY A 212 -0.28 7.62 9.86
N ARG A 213 -0.79 7.39 8.64
CA ARG A 213 -1.83 8.20 8.00
C ARG A 213 -2.80 7.28 7.28
N LEU A 214 -4.09 7.57 7.38
CA LEU A 214 -5.14 6.77 6.79
C LEU A 214 -6.01 7.62 5.87
N ILE A 215 -6.08 7.20 4.61
CA ILE A 215 -6.93 7.82 3.57
C ILE A 215 -8.11 6.90 3.31
N VAL A 216 -9.31 7.45 3.38
CA VAL A 216 -10.56 6.75 3.07
C VAL A 216 -11.11 7.27 1.75
N ILE A 217 -11.30 6.36 0.78
CA ILE A 217 -11.95 6.69 -0.48
C ILE A 217 -13.33 6.05 -0.53
N ASP A 218 -14.32 6.88 -0.84
CA ASP A 218 -15.67 6.46 -1.13
C ASP A 218 -16.19 7.16 -2.39
N ASN A 219 -16.80 6.39 -3.31
CA ASN A 219 -17.37 6.91 -4.56
C ASN A 219 -16.43 7.85 -5.34
N GLY A 220 -15.14 7.48 -5.43
CA GLY A 220 -14.12 8.24 -6.16
C GLY A 220 -13.65 9.52 -5.48
N ARG A 221 -14.01 9.78 -4.22
CA ARG A 221 -13.63 10.97 -3.45
C ARG A 221 -12.93 10.58 -2.16
N ILE A 222 -12.01 11.42 -1.71
CA ILE A 222 -11.42 11.30 -0.37
C ILE A 222 -12.44 11.81 0.64
N GLN A 223 -12.84 10.93 1.57
CA GLN A 223 -13.75 11.25 2.66
C GLN A 223 -12.98 11.62 3.93
N TYR A 224 -11.92 10.89 4.22
CA TYR A 224 -11.05 11.14 5.37
C TYR A 224 -9.59 11.03 4.97
N ASP A 225 -8.76 11.85 5.60
CA ASP A 225 -7.32 11.88 5.44
C ASP A 225 -6.70 12.41 6.74
N ASP A 226 -6.41 11.51 7.69
CA ASP A 226 -5.85 11.85 9.00
C ASP A 226 -5.16 10.62 9.61
N VAL A 227 -4.68 10.73 10.85
CA VAL A 227 -4.16 9.57 11.59
C VAL A 227 -5.27 8.53 11.85
N PRO A 228 -4.96 7.22 11.88
CA PRO A 228 -5.96 6.17 12.05
C PRO A 228 -6.92 6.38 13.21
N ARG A 229 -6.41 6.83 14.37
CA ARG A 229 -7.20 7.07 15.58
C ARG A 229 -8.32 8.08 15.35
N LYS A 230 -8.09 9.14 14.58
CA LYS A 230 -9.12 10.13 14.26
C LYS A 230 -10.10 9.61 13.21
N VAL A 231 -9.62 8.91 12.20
CA VAL A 231 -10.49 8.33 11.17
C VAL A 231 -11.44 7.31 11.79
N PHE A 232 -10.94 6.40 12.64
CA PHE A 232 -11.78 5.38 13.27
C PHE A 232 -12.71 5.91 14.36
N ALA A 233 -12.51 7.15 14.84
CA ALA A 233 -13.51 7.83 15.68
C ALA A 233 -14.85 8.04 14.93
N HIS A 234 -14.80 8.09 13.59
CA HIS A 234 -15.97 8.20 12.71
C HIS A 234 -16.52 6.82 12.29
N TYR A 235 -16.43 5.80 13.16
CA TYR A 235 -16.77 4.41 12.82
C TYR A 235 -18.20 4.25 12.27
N ARG A 236 -19.16 5.07 12.69
CA ARG A 236 -20.55 5.02 12.21
C ARG A 236 -20.67 5.48 10.77
N GLU A 237 -20.00 6.58 10.42
CA GLU A 237 -19.93 7.08 9.04
C GLU A 237 -19.17 6.10 8.14
N LEU A 238 -18.14 5.43 8.67
CA LEU A 238 -17.45 4.36 7.94
C LEU A 238 -18.39 3.18 7.65
N GLU A 239 -19.25 2.79 8.61
CA GLU A 239 -20.27 1.73 8.41
C GLU A 239 -21.29 2.13 7.33
N GLU A 240 -21.70 3.39 7.26
CA GLU A 240 -22.58 3.90 6.20
C GLU A 240 -21.93 3.79 4.80
N MET A 241 -20.60 3.89 4.72
CA MET A 241 -19.79 3.68 3.51
C MET A 241 -19.51 2.19 3.23
N GLY A 242 -20.05 1.25 4.04
CA GLY A 242 -19.79 -0.18 3.91
C GLY A 242 -18.39 -0.61 4.39
N LEU A 243 -17.73 0.21 5.20
CA LEU A 243 -16.48 -0.10 5.87
C LEU A 243 -16.73 -0.47 7.34
N SER A 244 -15.75 -1.10 7.98
CA SER A 244 -15.77 -1.31 9.43
C SER A 244 -14.68 -0.48 10.10
N ALA A 245 -14.72 -0.41 11.43
CA ALA A 245 -13.58 -0.01 12.23
C ALA A 245 -12.89 -1.26 12.82
N PRO A 246 -11.71 -1.14 13.43
CA PRO A 246 -11.11 -2.22 14.19
C PRO A 246 -12.08 -2.74 15.27
N LYS A 247 -12.11 -4.06 15.50
CA LYS A 247 -12.99 -4.67 16.50
C LYS A 247 -12.82 -4.09 17.90
N VAL A 248 -11.61 -3.65 18.19
CA VAL A 248 -11.27 -2.98 19.44
C VAL A 248 -12.04 -1.66 19.60
N THR A 249 -12.20 -0.87 18.56
CA THR A 249 -12.98 0.40 18.59
C THR A 249 -14.41 0.13 19.09
N TYR A 250 -15.08 -0.89 18.54
CA TYR A 250 -16.42 -1.28 18.99
C TYR A 250 -16.45 -1.76 20.45
N LEU A 251 -15.42 -2.54 20.85
CA LEU A 251 -15.31 -3.01 22.23
C LEU A 251 -15.19 -1.85 23.20
N MET A 252 -14.30 -0.89 22.92
CA MET A 252 -14.06 0.26 23.81
C MET A 252 -15.32 1.12 23.97
N HIS A 253 -16.03 1.39 22.87
CA HIS A 253 -17.32 2.10 22.95
C HIS A 253 -18.39 1.36 23.76
N ARG A 254 -18.44 0.02 23.69
CA ARG A 254 -19.38 -0.77 24.52
C ARG A 254 -19.00 -0.73 25.99
N LEU A 255 -17.72 -0.73 26.33
CA LEU A 255 -17.24 -0.65 27.69
C LEU A 255 -17.52 0.74 28.31
N GLU A 256 -17.28 1.80 27.55
CA GLU A 256 -17.65 3.17 27.95
C GLU A 256 -19.16 3.27 28.21
N ALA A 257 -20.00 2.76 27.31
CA ALA A 257 -21.45 2.73 27.47
C ALA A 257 -21.92 1.89 28.68
N ALA A 258 -21.12 0.90 29.09
CA ALA A 258 -21.34 0.12 30.30
C ALA A 258 -20.84 0.80 31.59
N GLY A 259 -20.26 2.02 31.47
CA GLY A 259 -19.82 2.84 32.60
C GLY A 259 -18.35 2.65 32.99
N LEU A 260 -17.53 1.95 32.20
CA LEU A 260 -16.09 1.86 32.44
C LEU A 260 -15.40 3.14 31.92
N PRO A 261 -14.48 3.75 32.70
CA PRO A 261 -13.74 4.95 32.27
C PRO A 261 -12.58 4.55 31.37
N VAL A 262 -12.86 4.25 30.11
CA VAL A 262 -11.88 3.82 29.10
C VAL A 262 -11.75 4.84 27.97
N ASP A 263 -10.55 4.93 27.38
CA ASP A 263 -10.30 5.74 26.19
C ASP A 263 -10.86 5.03 24.95
N VAL A 264 -11.93 5.54 24.37
CA VAL A 264 -12.57 5.00 23.15
C VAL A 264 -11.80 5.27 21.88
N SER A 265 -10.78 6.13 21.91
CA SER A 265 -9.96 6.45 20.74
C SER A 265 -8.91 5.38 20.41
N VAL A 266 -8.83 4.34 21.23
CA VAL A 266 -7.94 3.18 21.08
C VAL A 266 -8.32 2.37 19.85
N THR A 267 -7.32 1.99 19.03
CA THR A 267 -7.54 1.30 17.75
C THR A 267 -6.84 -0.04 17.64
N THR A 268 -5.91 -0.34 18.56
CA THR A 268 -5.17 -1.62 18.57
C THR A 268 -5.45 -2.44 19.82
N VAL A 269 -5.25 -3.78 19.73
CA VAL A 269 -5.43 -4.69 20.86
C VAL A 269 -4.46 -4.39 22.00
N GLU A 270 -3.23 -4.02 21.65
CA GLU A 270 -2.17 -3.67 22.60
C GLU A 270 -2.54 -2.43 23.42
N GLU A 271 -3.04 -1.38 22.75
CA GLU A 271 -3.52 -0.16 23.42
C GLU A 271 -4.73 -0.46 24.31
N ALA A 272 -5.71 -1.23 23.81
CA ALA A 272 -6.88 -1.63 24.59
C ALA A 272 -6.52 -2.41 25.83
N LYS A 273 -5.57 -3.35 25.74
CA LYS A 273 -5.08 -4.11 26.89
C LYS A 273 -4.48 -3.18 27.95
N GLN A 274 -3.67 -2.21 27.54
CA GLN A 274 -3.06 -1.24 28.45
C GLN A 274 -4.14 -0.38 29.14
N GLU A 275 -5.13 0.07 28.38
CA GLU A 275 -6.21 0.92 28.89
C GLU A 275 -7.12 0.16 29.84
N LEU A 276 -7.48 -1.09 29.54
CA LEU A 276 -8.29 -1.95 30.41
C LEU A 276 -7.56 -2.27 31.74
N VAL A 277 -6.25 -2.52 31.70
CA VAL A 277 -5.48 -2.72 32.94
C VAL A 277 -5.53 -1.46 33.81
N LYS A 278 -5.42 -0.24 33.24
CA LYS A 278 -5.53 1.01 34.01
C LYS A 278 -6.94 1.21 34.57
N ALA A 279 -7.99 0.86 33.81
CA ALA A 279 -9.38 1.07 34.24
C ALA A 279 -9.85 0.08 35.30
N LEU A 280 -9.20 -1.09 35.43
CA LEU A 280 -9.61 -2.19 36.33
C LEU A 280 -8.70 -2.31 37.57
N CYS A 281 -7.55 -1.63 37.60
CA CYS A 281 -6.61 -1.59 38.74
C CYS A 281 -6.66 -0.26 39.44
#